data_bb28f92ce2cfd9ae1e42314b1d438729
#
_entry.id   bb28f92ce2cfd9ae1e42314b1d438729
#
_cell.length_a   1.000
_cell.length_b   1.000
_cell.length_c   1.000
_cell.angle_alpha   90.00
_cell.angle_beta   90.00
_cell.angle_gamma   90.00
#
_symmetry.space_group_name_H-M   'P 1'
#
loop_
_entity.id
_entity.type
_entity.pdbx_description
1 polymer ?
#
loop_
_entity_poly.entity_id
_entity_poly.type
_entity_poly.pdbx_seq_one_letter_code
_entity_poly.pdbx_strand_id
1 'polypeptide(L)'
;MRARLKRVFPRAPQEAAETIKLMATAENSRELLWFLQRYPMTMPPETANKLDGLASEHVHMESSLAELLAGRVELPPFELAKPAREYQRFAAAQTGIRGGLLVADDLGLGKTVTAMCLMAAKGNLPAVVVYPASLPNHWPEKLAEFLPNLRVHHVNSGKPYDLIKKPGQRRKDLWDTLPDVILVSYHKLRGWAEVLGEIAQYAVFEECQQLRNPGSEIYTACKYLAEKVDLRMGLTATPIYNYGGEFFFVVNVLTPDALGGWDEFLREWCDRGNDGKPRLKDSIAFGEYLRREGLMLRRTRREVGRELPALSKIAHEIEFDAKVMESITGDAVALAKTIMAANEQHRGQKMKAAGELDLLVRHATGVAKAPYVAEFVKLLLETEERVLLFGWHRDVYEIWKEKLAAYNPVMYTGSESPNQKQASKDAFVSGNSRVMLISLRAGAGVDGLQHGCSSAVFGELDWSPGVHEQCMGRLHRDGQIDRVMAYYLLSNEGSDPIVSDVLGIKREQIEGVRNPTDDLLQRLDVGENHLRSLAEKYLKDNNVVLPSAEPATPIRKQLELV
;
A
#
# COMPACT_ATOMS: atom_id res chain seq x y z
N MET A 1 17.26 -22.04 35.86
CA MET A 1 17.59 -21.99 34.44
C MET A 1 16.46 -21.33 33.61
N ARG A 2 15.22 -21.85 33.60
CA ARG A 2 14.07 -21.31 32.82
C ARG A 2 13.80 -19.83 33.02
N ALA A 3 13.76 -19.33 34.24
CA ALA A 3 13.52 -17.90 34.51
C ALA A 3 14.62 -16.99 33.92
N ARG A 4 15.85 -17.50 33.82
CA ARG A 4 16.98 -16.79 33.21
C ARG A 4 16.89 -16.83 31.70
N LEU A 5 16.52 -18.00 31.12
CA LEU A 5 16.30 -18.14 29.68
C LEU A 5 15.15 -17.22 29.21
N LYS A 6 14.05 -17.13 29.95
CA LYS A 6 12.95 -16.21 29.65
C LYS A 6 13.32 -14.72 29.67
N ARG A 7 14.37 -14.33 30.39
CA ARG A 7 14.86 -12.95 30.36
C ARG A 7 15.56 -12.61 29.05
N VAL A 8 16.21 -13.61 28.45
CA VAL A 8 16.88 -13.48 27.14
C VAL A 8 15.90 -13.72 26.00
N PHE A 9 14.99 -14.68 26.21
CA PHE A 9 13.97 -15.05 25.23
C PHE A 9 12.57 -14.78 25.81
N PRO A 10 12.11 -13.53 25.88
CA PRO A 10 10.79 -13.19 26.44
C PRO A 10 9.64 -13.83 25.66
N ARG A 11 9.90 -14.18 24.40
CA ARG A 11 9.00 -14.86 23.47
C ARG A 11 8.85 -16.37 23.75
N ALA A 12 9.70 -16.96 24.59
CA ALA A 12 9.57 -18.37 24.93
C ALA A 12 8.24 -18.67 25.63
N PRO A 13 7.56 -19.80 25.33
CA PRO A 13 6.27 -20.15 25.91
C PRO A 13 6.22 -20.03 27.43
N GLN A 14 5.11 -19.54 27.98
CA GLN A 14 4.95 -19.36 29.43
C GLN A 14 4.68 -20.67 30.17
N GLU A 15 4.17 -21.68 29.47
CA GLU A 15 3.80 -22.94 30.07
C GLU A 15 5.02 -23.71 30.63
N ALA A 16 4.80 -24.40 31.74
CA ALA A 16 5.82 -25.18 32.45
C ALA A 16 6.13 -26.51 31.73
N ALA A 17 6.52 -26.43 30.45
CA ALA A 17 6.96 -27.59 29.72
C ALA A 17 8.38 -28.02 30.13
N GLU A 18 8.66 -29.31 30.09
CA GLU A 18 10.02 -29.83 30.33
C GLU A 18 10.99 -29.33 29.25
N THR A 19 10.49 -29.05 28.06
CA THR A 19 11.25 -28.60 26.88
C THR A 19 10.82 -27.20 26.48
N ILE A 20 11.77 -26.30 26.23
CA ILE A 20 11.54 -24.97 25.67
C ILE A 20 11.92 -25.04 24.19
N LYS A 21 10.98 -24.74 23.31
CA LYS A 21 11.22 -24.64 21.85
C LYS A 21 11.49 -23.18 21.49
N LEU A 22 12.61 -22.94 20.83
CA LEU A 22 12.95 -21.66 20.24
C LEU A 22 12.96 -21.82 18.70
N MET A 23 12.58 -20.79 17.99
CA MET A 23 12.74 -20.80 16.53
C MET A 23 14.23 -20.75 16.18
N ALA A 24 14.66 -21.57 15.23
CA ALA A 24 16.05 -21.65 14.78
C ALA A 24 16.36 -20.49 13.78
N THR A 25 16.19 -19.24 14.23
CA THR A 25 16.61 -18.06 13.48
C THR A 25 18.06 -17.71 13.80
N ALA A 26 18.72 -16.98 12.91
CA ALA A 26 20.10 -16.52 13.12
C ALA A 26 20.21 -15.63 14.38
N GLU A 27 19.24 -14.75 14.62
CA GLU A 27 19.13 -13.90 15.80
C GLU A 27 18.99 -14.75 17.09
N ASN A 28 18.01 -15.66 17.14
CA ASN A 28 17.83 -16.54 18.30
C ASN A 28 19.07 -17.42 18.55
N SER A 29 19.75 -17.82 17.50
CA SER A 29 20.98 -18.62 17.60
C SER A 29 22.11 -17.81 18.27
N ARG A 30 22.29 -16.56 17.89
CA ARG A 30 23.26 -15.64 18.51
C ARG A 30 22.93 -15.41 19.99
N GLU A 31 21.66 -15.14 20.33
CA GLU A 31 21.24 -14.95 21.71
C GLU A 31 21.37 -16.23 22.54
N LEU A 32 21.07 -17.40 21.94
CA LEU A 32 21.26 -18.69 22.59
C LEU A 32 22.73 -19.00 22.84
N LEU A 33 23.60 -18.70 21.89
CA LEU A 33 25.04 -18.89 22.05
C LEU A 33 25.57 -18.03 23.20
N TRP A 34 25.20 -16.75 23.28
CA TRP A 34 25.52 -15.88 24.40
C TRP A 34 25.01 -16.42 25.74
N PHE A 35 23.78 -16.95 25.78
CA PHE A 35 23.21 -17.59 26.96
C PHE A 35 24.01 -18.83 27.38
N LEU A 36 24.40 -19.68 26.44
CA LEU A 36 25.17 -20.90 26.70
C LEU A 36 26.61 -20.63 27.20
N GLN A 37 27.22 -19.54 26.74
CA GLN A 37 28.52 -19.10 27.29
C GLN A 37 28.43 -18.77 28.78
N ARG A 38 27.31 -18.23 29.24
CA ARG A 38 27.10 -17.92 30.67
C ARG A 38 26.52 -19.08 31.47
N TYR A 39 25.77 -19.95 30.81
CA TYR A 39 25.15 -21.12 31.41
C TYR A 39 25.41 -22.36 30.54
N PRO A 40 26.63 -22.95 30.64
CA PRO A 40 27.03 -24.06 29.80
C PRO A 40 26.06 -25.24 29.89
N MET A 41 25.69 -25.79 28.73
CA MET A 41 24.83 -26.96 28.59
C MET A 41 25.47 -27.93 27.58
N THR A 42 25.25 -29.22 27.77
CA THR A 42 25.74 -30.24 26.85
C THR A 42 24.88 -30.27 25.60
N MET A 43 25.52 -30.27 24.42
CA MET A 43 24.82 -30.46 23.15
C MET A 43 25.69 -31.30 22.20
N PRO A 44 25.06 -32.00 21.21
CA PRO A 44 25.80 -32.72 20.18
C PRO A 44 26.68 -31.76 19.36
N PRO A 45 27.89 -32.19 18.93
CA PRO A 45 28.79 -31.33 18.15
C PRO A 45 28.17 -30.78 16.85
N GLU A 46 27.37 -31.56 16.16
CA GLU A 46 26.67 -31.14 14.95
C GLU A 46 25.70 -29.97 15.24
N THR A 47 24.96 -30.07 16.36
CA THR A 47 24.05 -29.01 16.81
C THR A 47 24.82 -27.76 17.22
N ALA A 48 25.98 -27.92 17.90
CA ALA A 48 26.84 -26.80 18.26
C ALA A 48 27.35 -26.07 17.02
N ASN A 49 27.87 -26.82 16.04
CA ASN A 49 28.36 -26.24 14.77
C ASN A 49 27.27 -25.48 14.02
N LYS A 50 26.05 -26.03 13.97
CA LYS A 50 24.91 -25.35 13.35
C LYS A 50 24.54 -24.07 14.09
N LEU A 51 24.54 -24.09 15.41
CA LEU A 51 24.27 -22.90 16.25
C LEU A 51 25.32 -21.82 16.03
N ASP A 52 26.62 -22.18 16.03
CA ASP A 52 27.72 -21.27 15.79
C ASP A 52 27.67 -20.65 14.38
N GLY A 53 27.33 -21.46 13.36
CA GLY A 53 27.14 -21.00 11.99
C GLY A 53 26.06 -19.92 11.89
N LEU A 54 24.85 -20.22 12.39
CA LEU A 54 23.73 -19.26 12.39
C LEU A 54 24.03 -18.00 13.22
N ALA A 55 24.67 -18.15 14.38
CA ALA A 55 25.06 -17.01 15.20
C ALA A 55 26.08 -16.10 14.48
N SER A 56 27.06 -16.71 13.80
CA SER A 56 28.06 -16.00 13.01
C SER A 56 27.45 -15.26 11.82
N GLU A 57 26.49 -15.87 11.14
CA GLU A 57 25.73 -15.22 10.07
C GLU A 57 25.01 -13.97 10.56
N HIS A 58 24.38 -14.05 11.73
CA HIS A 58 23.68 -12.90 12.32
C HIS A 58 24.66 -11.76 12.66
N VAL A 59 25.77 -12.06 13.33
CA VAL A 59 26.80 -11.06 13.68
C VAL A 59 27.39 -10.41 12.43
N HIS A 60 27.63 -11.20 11.39
CA HIS A 60 28.13 -10.67 10.11
C HIS A 60 27.11 -9.75 9.45
N MET A 61 25.85 -10.15 9.41
CA MET A 61 24.75 -9.33 8.88
C MET A 61 24.61 -8.01 9.65
N GLU A 62 24.57 -8.05 11.00
CA GLU A 62 24.48 -6.84 11.83
C GLU A 62 25.68 -5.90 11.60
N SER A 63 26.90 -6.45 11.56
CA SER A 63 28.11 -5.66 11.30
C SER A 63 28.07 -5.01 9.90
N SER A 64 27.69 -5.78 8.88
CA SER A 64 27.60 -5.28 7.50
C SER A 64 26.53 -4.21 7.36
N LEU A 65 25.38 -4.38 8.03
CA LEU A 65 24.33 -3.38 8.07
C LEU A 65 24.77 -2.10 8.78
N ALA A 66 25.44 -2.23 9.92
CA ALA A 66 25.96 -1.08 10.67
C ALA A 66 27.00 -0.28 9.85
N GLU A 67 27.90 -0.97 9.13
CA GLU A 67 28.88 -0.33 8.24
C GLU A 67 28.18 0.39 7.06
N LEU A 68 27.16 -0.22 6.47
CA LEU A 68 26.35 0.39 5.41
C LEU A 68 25.63 1.64 5.90
N LEU A 69 24.92 1.54 7.04
CA LEU A 69 24.18 2.65 7.63
C LEU A 69 25.08 3.81 8.06
N ALA A 70 26.31 3.51 8.45
CA ALA A 70 27.33 4.51 8.78
C ALA A 70 28.02 5.13 7.54
N GLY A 71 27.65 4.70 6.33
CA GLY A 71 28.26 5.19 5.09
C GLY A 71 29.73 4.79 4.90
N ARG A 72 30.19 3.72 5.56
CA ARG A 72 31.59 3.26 5.51
C ARG A 72 31.87 2.21 4.45
N VAL A 73 30.84 1.81 3.68
CA VAL A 73 30.94 0.82 2.61
C VAL A 73 30.71 1.47 1.27
N GLU A 74 31.54 1.15 0.29
CA GLU A 74 31.31 1.53 -1.09
C GLU A 74 30.08 0.77 -1.64
N LEU A 75 29.15 1.52 -2.21
CA LEU A 75 27.91 0.93 -2.74
C LEU A 75 28.20 0.18 -4.05
N PRO A 76 27.65 -1.04 -4.21
CA PRO A 76 27.78 -1.78 -5.47
C PRO A 76 27.34 -0.95 -6.67
N PRO A 77 28.01 -1.03 -7.83
CA PRO A 77 27.68 -0.23 -9.01
C PRO A 77 26.33 -0.61 -9.63
N PHE A 78 25.89 -1.86 -9.52
CA PHE A 78 24.71 -2.42 -10.18
C PHE A 78 24.62 -2.02 -11.66
N GLU A 79 25.04 -2.91 -12.56
CA GLU A 79 25.13 -2.65 -14.00
C GLU A 79 23.74 -2.54 -14.65
N LEU A 80 23.25 -1.32 -14.78
CA LEU A 80 22.01 -0.97 -15.48
C LEU A 80 22.33 -0.14 -16.73
N ALA A 81 21.49 -0.23 -17.76
CA ALA A 81 21.64 0.57 -18.98
C ALA A 81 21.61 2.09 -18.73
N LYS A 82 20.87 2.52 -17.70
CA LYS A 82 20.93 3.86 -17.12
C LYS A 82 21.36 3.75 -15.67
N PRO A 83 22.30 4.57 -15.18
CA PRO A 83 22.85 4.42 -13.84
C PRO A 83 21.79 4.63 -12.76
N ALA A 84 21.77 3.72 -11.79
CA ALA A 84 20.98 3.90 -10.58
C ALA A 84 21.59 5.01 -9.71
N ARG A 85 20.74 5.76 -9.03
CA ARG A 85 21.15 6.80 -8.09
C ARG A 85 21.73 6.19 -6.82
N GLU A 86 22.52 6.95 -6.13
CA GLU A 86 23.18 6.51 -4.89
C GLU A 86 22.18 5.96 -3.87
N TYR A 87 21.10 6.70 -3.60
CA TYR A 87 20.09 6.26 -2.66
C TYR A 87 19.35 4.97 -3.11
N GLN A 88 19.22 4.73 -4.42
CA GLN A 88 18.64 3.49 -4.96
C GLN A 88 19.60 2.30 -4.75
N ARG A 89 20.89 2.53 -5.02
CA ARG A 89 21.95 1.53 -4.77
C ARG A 89 22.06 1.20 -3.29
N PHE A 90 21.94 2.20 -2.41
CA PHE A 90 21.92 2.02 -0.97
C PHE A 90 20.79 1.07 -0.52
N ALA A 91 19.57 1.30 -0.96
CA ALA A 91 18.43 0.44 -0.62
C ALA A 91 18.60 -1.00 -1.16
N ALA A 92 19.14 -1.14 -2.37
CA ALA A 92 19.46 -2.45 -2.93
C ALA A 92 20.55 -3.17 -2.13
N ALA A 93 21.62 -2.47 -1.73
CA ALA A 93 22.68 -3.02 -0.89
C ALA A 93 22.13 -3.45 0.49
N GLN A 94 21.28 -2.63 1.11
CA GLN A 94 20.61 -2.96 2.38
C GLN A 94 19.74 -4.22 2.25
N THR A 95 18.99 -4.35 1.16
CA THR A 95 18.21 -5.56 0.89
C THR A 95 19.08 -6.79 0.73
N GLY A 96 20.21 -6.67 0.02
CA GLY A 96 21.18 -7.76 -0.16
C GLY A 96 21.79 -8.24 1.17
N ILE A 97 22.06 -7.32 2.10
CA ILE A 97 22.58 -7.67 3.43
C ILE A 97 21.50 -8.29 4.33
N ARG A 98 20.31 -7.73 4.34
CA ARG A 98 19.23 -8.11 5.27
C ARG A 98 18.38 -9.30 4.76
N GLY A 99 18.39 -9.58 3.47
CA GLY A 99 17.53 -10.57 2.83
C GLY A 99 16.11 -10.08 2.56
N GLY A 100 15.66 -8.99 3.21
CA GLY A 100 14.34 -8.40 3.02
C GLY A 100 14.29 -6.93 3.44
N LEU A 101 13.53 -6.11 2.68
CA LEU A 101 13.39 -4.68 2.95
C LEU A 101 12.03 -4.15 2.47
N LEU A 102 11.42 -3.32 3.30
CA LEU A 102 10.29 -2.47 2.90
C LEU A 102 10.84 -1.11 2.42
N VAL A 103 10.76 -0.86 1.11
CA VAL A 103 11.11 0.43 0.52
C VAL A 103 9.87 1.31 0.45
N ALA A 104 9.74 2.22 1.40
CA ALA A 104 8.60 3.11 1.58
C ALA A 104 8.90 4.55 1.13
N ASP A 105 9.84 4.73 0.21
CA ASP A 105 10.26 6.02 -0.34
C ASP A 105 9.10 6.81 -0.96
N ASP A 106 9.23 8.12 -0.98
CA ASP A 106 8.28 9.03 -1.62
C ASP A 106 7.95 8.61 -3.06
N LEU A 107 6.76 9.03 -3.50
CA LEU A 107 6.36 8.87 -4.90
C LEU A 107 7.40 9.55 -5.83
N GLY A 108 7.75 8.88 -6.93
CA GLY A 108 8.68 9.42 -7.92
C GLY A 108 10.18 9.25 -7.59
N LEU A 109 10.56 8.64 -6.46
CA LEU A 109 11.96 8.32 -6.18
C LEU A 109 12.47 7.07 -6.91
N GLY A 110 11.66 6.48 -7.78
CA GLY A 110 12.08 5.37 -8.65
C GLY A 110 12.30 4.06 -7.89
N LYS A 111 11.39 3.70 -6.97
CA LYS A 111 11.41 2.42 -6.24
C LYS A 111 11.58 1.19 -7.16
N THR A 112 10.96 1.24 -8.33
CA THR A 112 11.11 0.21 -9.37
C THR A 112 12.56 0.02 -9.80
N VAL A 113 13.31 1.12 -10.00
CA VAL A 113 14.75 1.07 -10.34
C VAL A 113 15.56 0.52 -9.17
N THR A 114 15.19 0.87 -7.93
CA THR A 114 15.80 0.28 -6.72
C THR A 114 15.72 -1.26 -6.74
N ALA A 115 14.53 -1.80 -7.05
CA ALA A 115 14.38 -3.26 -7.14
C ALA A 115 15.16 -3.86 -8.32
N MET A 116 15.28 -3.16 -9.44
CA MET A 116 16.05 -3.59 -10.61
C MET A 116 17.56 -3.67 -10.34
N CYS A 117 18.09 -2.89 -9.40
CA CYS A 117 19.50 -2.99 -9.02
C CYS A 117 19.88 -4.42 -8.63
N LEU A 118 19.06 -5.11 -7.84
CA LEU A 118 19.33 -6.50 -7.46
C LEU A 118 19.14 -7.48 -8.63
N MET A 119 18.30 -7.17 -9.61
CA MET A 119 18.13 -8.00 -10.81
C MET A 119 19.32 -7.93 -11.76
N ALA A 120 20.19 -6.93 -11.63
CA ALA A 120 21.42 -6.84 -12.40
C ALA A 120 22.43 -7.95 -12.06
N ALA A 121 22.35 -8.51 -10.86
CA ALA A 121 23.21 -9.62 -10.43
C ALA A 121 22.58 -10.96 -10.84
N LYS A 122 23.30 -11.75 -11.67
CA LYS A 122 22.81 -13.03 -12.19
C LYS A 122 22.43 -14.05 -11.10
N GLY A 123 23.09 -14.00 -9.94
CA GLY A 123 22.79 -14.87 -8.79
C GLY A 123 21.40 -14.64 -8.19
N ASN A 124 20.77 -13.50 -8.48
CA ASN A 124 19.44 -13.15 -7.99
C ASN A 124 18.32 -13.46 -9.01
N LEU A 125 18.63 -14.19 -10.08
CA LEU A 125 17.69 -14.56 -11.13
C LEU A 125 17.39 -16.07 -11.09
N PRO A 126 16.18 -16.53 -11.39
CA PRO A 126 15.01 -15.73 -11.82
C PRO A 126 14.45 -14.83 -10.73
N ALA A 127 14.08 -13.61 -11.09
CA ALA A 127 13.35 -12.71 -10.21
C ALA A 127 11.84 -12.75 -10.51
N VAL A 128 11.02 -12.76 -9.47
CA VAL A 128 9.55 -12.69 -9.58
C VAL A 128 9.06 -11.34 -9.12
N VAL A 129 8.34 -10.64 -9.99
CA VAL A 129 7.69 -9.37 -9.65
C VAL A 129 6.19 -9.59 -9.53
N VAL A 130 5.67 -9.37 -8.33
CA VAL A 130 4.24 -9.44 -8.03
C VAL A 130 3.68 -8.03 -8.01
N TYR A 131 2.69 -7.75 -8.85
CA TYR A 131 2.19 -6.39 -9.06
C TYR A 131 0.65 -6.34 -9.16
N PRO A 132 0.02 -5.17 -8.89
CA PRO A 132 -1.42 -4.97 -9.10
C PRO A 132 -1.82 -5.12 -10.57
N ALA A 133 -2.92 -5.81 -10.86
CA ALA A 133 -3.40 -6.03 -12.23
C ALA A 133 -3.69 -4.74 -13.02
N SER A 134 -3.79 -3.60 -12.33
CA SER A 134 -3.95 -2.27 -12.94
C SER A 134 -2.66 -1.71 -13.58
N LEU A 135 -1.50 -2.35 -13.38
CA LEU A 135 -0.18 -1.90 -13.81
C LEU A 135 0.48 -2.81 -14.88
N PRO A 136 -0.21 -3.24 -15.93
CA PRO A 136 0.30 -4.31 -16.80
C PRO A 136 1.57 -3.91 -17.57
N ASN A 137 1.77 -2.64 -17.91
CA ASN A 137 2.85 -2.17 -18.79
C ASN A 137 4.01 -1.49 -18.05
N HIS A 138 3.81 -1.06 -16.80
CA HIS A 138 4.83 -0.30 -16.07
C HIS A 138 6.16 -1.05 -15.94
N TRP A 139 6.12 -2.29 -15.47
CA TRP A 139 7.32 -3.11 -15.29
C TRP A 139 7.98 -3.52 -16.60
N PRO A 140 7.26 -3.98 -17.65
CA PRO A 140 7.86 -4.26 -18.95
C PRO A 140 8.59 -3.05 -19.56
N GLU A 141 7.99 -1.86 -19.53
CA GLU A 141 8.59 -0.62 -20.02
C GLU A 141 9.88 -0.28 -19.28
N LYS A 142 9.87 -0.36 -17.93
CA LYS A 142 11.04 -0.06 -17.09
C LYS A 142 12.14 -1.11 -17.23
N LEU A 143 11.80 -2.37 -17.32
CA LEU A 143 12.79 -3.44 -17.58
C LEU A 143 13.46 -3.26 -18.95
N ALA A 144 12.70 -2.93 -19.99
CA ALA A 144 13.27 -2.64 -21.32
C ALA A 144 14.18 -1.39 -21.29
N GLU A 145 13.89 -0.40 -20.45
CA GLU A 145 14.68 0.83 -20.31
C GLU A 145 15.98 0.63 -19.53
N PHE A 146 15.98 -0.16 -18.46
CA PHE A 146 17.10 -0.28 -17.52
C PHE A 146 17.85 -1.61 -17.61
N LEU A 147 17.18 -2.69 -18.00
CA LEU A 147 17.73 -4.06 -18.12
C LEU A 147 17.32 -4.73 -19.44
N PRO A 148 17.62 -4.12 -20.60
CA PRO A 148 17.12 -4.55 -21.90
C PRO A 148 17.57 -5.98 -22.30
N ASN A 149 18.60 -6.50 -21.68
CA ASN A 149 19.16 -7.82 -21.99
C ASN A 149 18.48 -8.97 -21.23
N LEU A 150 17.60 -8.67 -20.26
CA LEU A 150 16.90 -9.69 -19.50
C LEU A 150 15.67 -10.21 -20.26
N ARG A 151 15.47 -11.52 -20.20
CA ARG A 151 14.31 -12.20 -20.76
C ARG A 151 13.14 -12.09 -19.80
N VAL A 152 12.13 -11.34 -20.18
CA VAL A 152 10.97 -11.03 -19.35
C VAL A 152 9.77 -11.83 -19.80
N HIS A 153 9.21 -12.65 -18.91
CA HIS A 153 7.98 -13.39 -19.17
C HIS A 153 6.83 -12.82 -18.36
N HIS A 154 5.69 -12.57 -19.00
CA HIS A 154 4.49 -12.08 -18.38
C HIS A 154 3.47 -13.23 -18.24
N VAL A 155 3.17 -13.63 -17.01
CA VAL A 155 2.17 -14.66 -16.72
C VAL A 155 0.78 -14.19 -17.17
N ASN A 156 0.20 -14.89 -18.14
CA ASN A 156 -1.07 -14.52 -18.75
C ASN A 156 -2.27 -15.33 -18.23
N SER A 157 -2.04 -16.49 -17.58
CA SER A 157 -3.08 -17.36 -17.02
C SER A 157 -2.93 -17.50 -15.51
N GLY A 158 -4.03 -17.69 -14.78
CA GLY A 158 -4.00 -18.07 -13.35
C GLY A 158 -3.68 -19.53 -13.11
N LYS A 159 -3.70 -20.38 -14.18
CA LYS A 159 -3.30 -21.79 -14.11
C LYS A 159 -1.85 -21.93 -14.59
N PRO A 160 -0.98 -22.64 -13.86
CA PRO A 160 0.40 -22.88 -14.26
C PRO A 160 0.51 -23.57 -15.62
N TYR A 161 1.55 -23.21 -16.34
CA TYR A 161 1.98 -23.82 -17.59
C TYR A 161 3.52 -23.82 -17.62
N ASP A 162 4.10 -24.62 -18.52
CA ASP A 162 5.56 -24.70 -18.64
C ASP A 162 6.16 -23.33 -19.02
N LEU A 163 7.10 -22.83 -18.21
CA LEU A 163 7.83 -21.60 -18.44
C LEU A 163 9.02 -21.78 -19.40
N ILE A 164 9.38 -23.02 -19.70
CA ILE A 164 10.42 -23.38 -20.67
C ILE A 164 9.72 -23.82 -21.95
N LYS A 165 10.20 -23.34 -23.09
CA LYS A 165 9.68 -23.69 -24.40
C LYS A 165 10.02 -25.13 -24.74
N LYS A 166 9.00 -25.94 -25.03
CA LYS A 166 9.19 -27.31 -25.52
C LYS A 166 9.51 -27.34 -27.03
N PRO A 167 10.29 -28.33 -27.50
CA PRO A 167 10.53 -28.51 -28.92
C PRO A 167 9.22 -28.55 -29.72
N GLY A 168 9.14 -27.78 -30.81
CA GLY A 168 7.94 -27.72 -31.66
C GLY A 168 6.86 -26.72 -31.23
N GLN A 169 6.98 -26.10 -30.07
CA GLN A 169 6.04 -25.04 -29.65
C GLN A 169 6.30 -23.72 -30.41
N ARG A 170 5.22 -23.07 -30.89
CA ARG A 170 5.28 -21.76 -31.61
C ARG A 170 5.16 -20.54 -30.68
N ARG A 171 5.42 -20.70 -29.38
CA ARG A 171 5.37 -19.57 -28.43
C ARG A 171 6.63 -18.71 -28.57
N LYS A 172 6.44 -17.43 -28.86
CA LYS A 172 7.53 -16.45 -29.02
C LYS A 172 7.96 -15.81 -27.68
N ASP A 173 7.16 -15.98 -26.64
CA ASP A 173 7.33 -15.41 -25.31
C ASP A 173 8.01 -16.38 -24.31
N LEU A 174 8.52 -17.50 -24.78
CA LEU A 174 9.24 -18.50 -23.99
C LEU A 174 10.57 -18.86 -24.66
N TRP A 175 11.53 -19.27 -23.83
CA TRP A 175 12.89 -19.65 -24.21
C TRP A 175 13.19 -21.10 -23.84
N ASP A 176 14.29 -21.65 -24.31
CA ASP A 176 14.76 -23.01 -24.00
C ASP A 176 15.27 -23.15 -22.56
N THR A 177 15.38 -22.05 -21.83
CA THR A 177 15.70 -21.94 -20.40
C THR A 177 14.68 -21.06 -19.70
N LEU A 178 14.67 -21.05 -18.37
CA LEU A 178 13.79 -20.18 -17.58
C LEU A 178 13.99 -18.70 -17.97
N PRO A 179 12.93 -17.88 -17.94
CA PRO A 179 13.05 -16.45 -18.08
C PRO A 179 13.82 -15.85 -16.89
N ASP A 180 14.48 -14.71 -17.12
CA ASP A 180 15.25 -14.04 -16.08
C ASP A 180 14.35 -13.26 -15.13
N VAL A 181 13.25 -12.67 -15.63
CA VAL A 181 12.24 -11.99 -14.83
C VAL A 181 10.85 -12.49 -15.17
N ILE A 182 10.08 -12.82 -14.15
CA ILE A 182 8.70 -13.30 -14.28
C ILE A 182 7.76 -12.27 -13.65
N LEU A 183 6.89 -11.70 -14.48
CA LEU A 183 5.89 -10.72 -14.08
C LEU A 183 4.56 -11.43 -13.82
N VAL A 184 4.02 -11.33 -12.61
CA VAL A 184 2.77 -11.97 -12.21
C VAL A 184 1.89 -11.03 -11.40
N SER A 185 0.59 -10.95 -11.71
CA SER A 185 -0.31 -10.16 -10.86
C SER A 185 -0.65 -10.90 -9.56
N TYR A 186 -0.96 -10.17 -8.48
CA TYR A 186 -1.36 -10.72 -7.20
C TYR A 186 -2.45 -11.81 -7.33
N HIS A 187 -3.45 -11.60 -8.18
CA HIS A 187 -4.53 -12.57 -8.39
C HIS A 187 -4.06 -13.87 -9.06
N LYS A 188 -3.13 -13.79 -10.01
CA LYS A 188 -2.61 -14.96 -10.72
C LYS A 188 -1.60 -15.73 -9.86
N LEU A 189 -0.87 -15.04 -8.98
CA LEU A 189 0.11 -15.66 -8.09
C LEU A 189 -0.51 -16.79 -7.25
N ARG A 190 -1.79 -16.71 -6.88
CA ARG A 190 -2.49 -17.77 -6.13
C ARG A 190 -2.34 -19.17 -6.73
N GLY A 191 -2.37 -19.27 -8.05
CA GLY A 191 -2.15 -20.55 -8.74
C GLY A 191 -0.69 -20.85 -9.06
N TRP A 192 0.21 -19.87 -8.93
CA TRP A 192 1.60 -19.97 -9.36
C TRP A 192 2.62 -20.00 -8.21
N ALA A 193 2.19 -19.76 -6.98
CA ALA A 193 3.10 -19.59 -5.85
C ALA A 193 4.04 -20.78 -5.65
N GLU A 194 3.54 -22.02 -5.77
CA GLU A 194 4.34 -23.23 -5.62
C GLU A 194 5.39 -23.33 -6.73
N VAL A 195 4.99 -23.19 -7.98
CA VAL A 195 5.89 -23.29 -9.14
C VAL A 195 6.96 -22.19 -9.09
N LEU A 196 6.58 -20.97 -8.77
CA LEU A 196 7.51 -19.85 -8.72
C LEU A 196 8.43 -19.93 -7.49
N GLY A 197 7.95 -20.46 -6.37
CA GLY A 197 8.76 -20.66 -5.16
C GLY A 197 9.89 -21.67 -5.34
N GLU A 198 9.77 -22.60 -6.29
CA GLU A 198 10.83 -23.58 -6.57
C GLU A 198 11.95 -23.03 -7.47
N ILE A 199 11.71 -21.95 -8.20
CA ILE A 199 12.65 -21.45 -9.21
C ILE A 199 13.19 -20.05 -8.91
N ALA A 200 12.45 -19.24 -8.15
CA ALA A 200 12.81 -17.85 -7.89
C ALA A 200 13.94 -17.71 -6.86
N GLN A 201 14.82 -16.72 -7.07
CA GLN A 201 15.84 -16.29 -6.12
C GLN A 201 15.47 -14.97 -5.42
N TYR A 202 14.68 -14.13 -6.10
CA TYR A 202 14.31 -12.81 -5.65
C TYR A 202 12.84 -12.54 -5.91
N ALA A 203 12.12 -12.04 -4.90
CA ALA A 203 10.72 -11.62 -5.01
C ALA A 203 10.55 -10.13 -4.74
N VAL A 204 9.87 -9.44 -5.66
CA VAL A 204 9.48 -8.03 -5.53
C VAL A 204 7.98 -7.95 -5.42
N PHE A 205 7.48 -7.22 -4.42
CA PHE A 205 6.05 -6.98 -4.19
C PHE A 205 5.75 -5.49 -4.42
N GLU A 206 5.26 -5.15 -5.61
CA GLU A 206 4.84 -3.78 -5.96
C GLU A 206 3.52 -3.44 -5.28
N GLU A 207 3.40 -2.24 -4.69
CA GLU A 207 2.27 -1.83 -3.85
C GLU A 207 1.98 -2.86 -2.75
N CYS A 208 3.03 -3.19 -1.97
CA CYS A 208 3.04 -4.29 -1.01
C CYS A 208 2.05 -4.13 0.16
N GLN A 209 1.39 -2.97 0.32
CA GLN A 209 0.24 -2.83 1.23
C GLN A 209 -0.93 -3.76 0.86
N GLN A 210 -0.91 -4.41 -0.32
CA GLN A 210 -1.84 -5.50 -0.65
C GLN A 210 -1.70 -6.70 0.30
N LEU A 211 -0.55 -6.85 0.97
CA LEU A 211 -0.24 -7.91 1.92
C LEU A 211 -0.85 -7.68 3.33
N ARG A 212 -1.60 -6.62 3.55
CA ARG A 212 -2.14 -6.25 4.87
C ARG A 212 -3.18 -7.20 5.45
N ASN A 213 -3.83 -8.03 4.61
CA ASN A 213 -4.91 -8.93 5.03
C ASN A 213 -4.43 -10.39 5.10
N PRO A 214 -4.10 -10.92 6.30
CA PRO A 214 -3.58 -12.28 6.46
C PRO A 214 -4.59 -13.39 6.14
N GLY A 215 -5.90 -13.08 6.14
CA GLY A 215 -6.95 -14.03 5.78
C GLY A 215 -7.19 -14.17 4.27
N SER A 216 -6.46 -13.44 3.43
CA SER A 216 -6.66 -13.50 1.99
C SER A 216 -5.78 -14.58 1.32
N GLU A 217 -6.29 -15.19 0.25
CA GLU A 217 -5.51 -16.11 -0.58
C GLU A 217 -4.28 -15.43 -1.22
N ILE A 218 -4.38 -14.12 -1.47
CA ILE A 218 -3.26 -13.30 -1.96
C ILE A 218 -2.13 -13.30 -0.95
N TYR A 219 -2.44 -13.02 0.32
CA TYR A 219 -1.43 -13.04 1.39
C TYR A 219 -0.76 -14.39 1.52
N THR A 220 -1.55 -15.48 1.54
CA THR A 220 -1.03 -16.86 1.65
C THR A 220 -0.08 -17.19 0.50
N ALA A 221 -0.44 -16.85 -0.74
CA ALA A 221 0.40 -17.07 -1.91
C ALA A 221 1.70 -16.25 -1.88
N CYS A 222 1.62 -14.98 -1.48
CA CYS A 222 2.79 -14.10 -1.36
C CYS A 222 3.73 -14.56 -0.25
N LYS A 223 3.18 -14.95 0.89
CA LYS A 223 3.95 -15.47 2.03
C LYS A 223 4.69 -16.75 1.63
N TYR A 224 4.01 -17.69 0.96
CA TYR A 224 4.64 -18.91 0.46
C TYR A 224 5.82 -18.61 -0.47
N LEU A 225 5.64 -17.72 -1.46
CA LEU A 225 6.73 -17.32 -2.36
C LEU A 225 7.88 -16.67 -1.56
N ALA A 226 7.56 -15.77 -0.64
CA ALA A 226 8.56 -15.06 0.17
C ALA A 226 9.39 -15.99 1.08
N GLU A 227 8.81 -17.07 1.57
CA GLU A 227 9.50 -18.08 2.39
C GLU A 227 10.47 -18.96 1.57
N LYS A 228 10.34 -18.96 0.23
CA LYS A 228 11.15 -19.79 -0.67
C LYS A 228 12.33 -19.06 -1.31
N VAL A 229 12.31 -17.74 -1.31
CA VAL A 229 13.35 -16.91 -1.95
C VAL A 229 14.32 -16.34 -0.92
N ASP A 230 15.56 -16.12 -1.33
CA ASP A 230 16.59 -15.52 -0.46
C ASP A 230 16.40 -14.01 -0.29
N LEU A 231 15.96 -13.31 -1.34
CA LEU A 231 15.79 -11.87 -1.36
C LEU A 231 14.34 -11.46 -1.55
N ARG A 232 13.89 -10.48 -0.76
CA ARG A 232 12.53 -9.92 -0.80
C ARG A 232 12.57 -8.41 -0.76
N MET A 233 11.80 -7.74 -1.61
CA MET A 233 11.65 -6.29 -1.56
C MET A 233 10.18 -5.91 -1.71
N GLY A 234 9.64 -5.21 -0.72
CA GLY A 234 8.32 -4.60 -0.80
C GLY A 234 8.44 -3.14 -1.21
N LEU A 235 7.65 -2.72 -2.19
CA LEU A 235 7.63 -1.35 -2.69
C LEU A 235 6.27 -0.73 -2.39
N THR A 236 6.27 0.41 -1.72
CA THR A 236 5.06 1.22 -1.50
C THR A 236 5.43 2.66 -1.18
N ALA A 237 4.56 3.61 -1.51
CA ALA A 237 4.68 4.97 -0.99
C ALA A 237 3.81 5.17 0.27
N THR A 238 2.86 4.26 0.51
CA THR A 238 1.88 4.32 1.60
C THR A 238 1.92 3.02 2.41
N PRO A 239 2.91 2.85 3.29
CA PRO A 239 3.14 1.59 4.01
C PRO A 239 2.02 1.23 4.98
N ILE A 240 1.27 2.21 5.48
CA ILE A 240 0.08 2.02 6.32
C ILE A 240 -1.14 2.51 5.54
N TYR A 241 -2.17 1.68 5.48
CA TYR A 241 -3.40 2.03 4.77
C TYR A 241 -4.53 2.44 5.72
N ASN A 242 -4.84 1.63 6.73
CA ASN A 242 -5.93 1.89 7.67
C ASN A 242 -5.52 1.81 9.15
N TYR A 243 -4.80 0.74 9.55
CA TYR A 243 -4.49 0.44 10.95
C TYR A 243 -3.03 0.02 11.10
N GLY A 244 -2.44 0.39 12.23
CA GLY A 244 -1.06 0.01 12.54
C GLY A 244 -0.79 -1.49 12.55
N GLY A 245 -1.79 -2.30 12.95
CA GLY A 245 -1.68 -3.76 12.92
C GLY A 245 -1.53 -4.36 11.51
N GLU A 246 -2.01 -3.69 10.47
CA GLU A 246 -1.82 -4.14 9.08
C GLU A 246 -0.34 -4.17 8.69
N PHE A 247 0.47 -3.33 9.31
CA PHE A 247 1.89 -3.22 9.04
C PHE A 247 2.66 -4.49 9.40
N PHE A 248 2.27 -5.14 10.50
CA PHE A 248 2.87 -6.41 10.92
C PHE A 248 2.87 -7.44 9.78
N PHE A 249 1.75 -7.61 9.11
CA PHE A 249 1.61 -8.61 8.05
C PHE A 249 2.47 -8.30 6.83
N VAL A 250 2.62 -7.03 6.48
CA VAL A 250 3.49 -6.60 5.37
C VAL A 250 4.95 -6.89 5.70
N VAL A 251 5.42 -6.48 6.88
CA VAL A 251 6.81 -6.71 7.31
C VAL A 251 7.09 -8.19 7.48
N ASN A 252 6.15 -8.96 8.03
CA ASN A 252 6.35 -10.40 8.27
C ASN A 252 6.45 -11.24 6.97
N VAL A 253 5.94 -10.74 5.83
CA VAL A 253 6.21 -11.37 4.53
C VAL A 253 7.61 -11.04 4.03
N LEU A 254 8.10 -9.81 4.24
CA LEU A 254 9.39 -9.36 3.72
C LEU A 254 10.56 -9.83 4.61
N THR A 255 10.38 -9.76 5.90
CA THR A 255 11.35 -10.14 6.93
C THR A 255 10.65 -10.97 8.01
N PRO A 256 10.48 -12.29 7.79
CA PRO A 256 9.80 -13.16 8.74
C PRO A 256 10.39 -13.05 10.14
N ASP A 257 9.51 -13.06 11.14
CA ASP A 257 9.81 -13.05 12.58
C ASP A 257 10.55 -11.80 13.11
N ALA A 258 10.90 -10.83 12.27
CA ALA A 258 11.61 -9.61 12.70
C ALA A 258 10.81 -8.77 13.72
N LEU A 259 9.48 -8.82 13.66
CA LEU A 259 8.58 -8.17 14.63
C LEU A 259 8.06 -9.16 15.70
N GLY A 260 8.60 -10.36 15.76
CA GLY A 260 8.11 -11.43 16.63
C GLY A 260 6.78 -12.03 16.19
N GLY A 261 6.11 -12.72 17.13
CA GLY A 261 4.75 -13.23 16.91
C GLY A 261 3.70 -12.14 16.97
N TRP A 262 2.53 -12.40 16.36
CA TRP A 262 1.42 -11.43 16.35
C TRP A 262 1.01 -10.94 17.75
N ASP A 263 0.89 -11.85 18.72
CA ASP A 263 0.51 -11.48 20.10
C ASP A 263 1.58 -10.65 20.80
N GLU A 264 2.84 -10.82 20.43
CA GLU A 264 3.96 -10.04 20.94
C GLU A 264 3.95 -8.65 20.36
N PHE A 265 3.81 -8.54 19.04
CA PHE A 265 3.64 -7.28 18.35
C PHE A 265 2.47 -6.45 18.92
N LEU A 266 1.33 -7.12 19.20
CA LEU A 266 0.18 -6.45 19.83
C LEU A 266 0.51 -5.91 21.21
N ARG A 267 1.19 -6.69 22.04
CA ARG A 267 1.54 -6.28 23.42
C ARG A 267 2.56 -5.15 23.42
N GLU A 268 3.54 -5.22 22.55
CA GLU A 268 4.67 -4.29 22.50
C GLU A 268 4.28 -2.97 21.83
N TRP A 269 3.67 -3.05 20.67
CA TRP A 269 3.49 -1.91 19.77
C TRP A 269 2.05 -1.41 19.64
N CYS A 270 1.04 -2.17 20.10
CA CYS A 270 -0.34 -1.81 19.84
C CYS A 270 -1.19 -1.64 21.11
N ASP A 271 -2.14 -0.71 21.03
CA ASP A 271 -3.30 -0.64 21.89
C ASP A 271 -4.52 -1.18 21.13
N ARG A 272 -5.50 -1.71 21.86
CA ARG A 272 -6.80 -2.04 21.29
C ARG A 272 -7.67 -0.79 21.28
N GLY A 273 -8.04 -0.34 20.09
CA GLY A 273 -9.05 0.72 19.93
C GLY A 273 -10.43 0.27 20.44
N ASN A 274 -11.35 1.21 20.58
CA ASN A 274 -12.73 0.93 20.99
C ASN A 274 -13.46 -0.02 20.02
N ASP A 275 -13.00 -0.12 18.77
CA ASP A 275 -13.46 -1.03 17.72
C ASP A 275 -12.76 -2.40 17.74
N GLY A 276 -11.91 -2.65 18.73
CA GLY A 276 -11.12 -3.88 18.89
C GLY A 276 -9.96 -4.02 17.88
N LYS A 277 -9.72 -3.02 17.00
CA LYS A 277 -8.65 -3.05 16.02
C LYS A 277 -7.33 -2.59 16.64
N PRO A 278 -6.21 -3.25 16.32
CA PRO A 278 -4.91 -2.89 16.87
C PRO A 278 -4.39 -1.59 16.25
N ARG A 279 -4.04 -0.63 17.10
CA ARG A 279 -3.45 0.67 16.70
C ARG A 279 -2.09 0.81 17.33
N LEU A 280 -1.16 1.42 16.62
CA LEU A 280 0.17 1.70 17.18
C LEU A 280 0.05 2.65 18.37
N LYS A 281 0.67 2.30 19.50
CA LYS A 281 0.78 3.13 20.71
C LYS A 281 1.58 4.40 20.42
N ASP A 282 2.72 4.21 19.75
CA ASP A 282 3.66 5.23 19.36
C ASP A 282 4.17 4.94 17.94
N SER A 283 3.62 5.66 16.97
CA SER A 283 3.97 5.49 15.57
C SER A 283 5.37 6.03 15.25
N ILE A 284 5.87 7.03 16.02
CA ILE A 284 7.20 7.61 15.85
C ILE A 284 8.25 6.60 16.30
N ALA A 285 8.13 6.12 17.55
CA ALA A 285 9.07 5.12 18.10
C ALA A 285 9.08 3.84 17.25
N PHE A 286 7.92 3.41 16.74
CA PHE A 286 7.84 2.25 15.85
C PHE A 286 8.53 2.51 14.50
N GLY A 287 8.35 3.67 13.91
CA GLY A 287 9.03 4.06 12.67
C GLY A 287 10.55 4.14 12.83
N GLU A 288 11.04 4.68 13.97
CA GLU A 288 12.46 4.71 14.31
C GLU A 288 13.03 3.30 14.51
N TYR A 289 12.29 2.42 15.20
CA TYR A 289 12.66 1.02 15.36
C TYR A 289 12.86 0.34 14.00
N LEU A 290 11.89 0.45 13.09
CA LEU A 290 11.95 -0.16 11.76
C LEU A 290 13.17 0.32 10.96
N ARG A 291 13.53 1.59 11.06
CA ARG A 291 14.69 2.17 10.38
C ARG A 291 15.99 1.66 10.99
N ARG A 292 16.11 1.68 12.32
CA ARG A 292 17.31 1.22 13.05
C ARG A 292 17.59 -0.25 12.79
N GLU A 293 16.55 -1.08 12.81
CA GLU A 293 16.68 -2.52 12.53
C GLU A 293 16.83 -2.84 11.02
N GLY A 294 16.84 -1.82 10.16
CA GLY A 294 16.98 -2.00 8.72
C GLY A 294 15.81 -2.72 8.05
N LEU A 295 14.61 -2.70 8.65
CA LEU A 295 13.40 -3.38 8.16
C LEU A 295 12.62 -2.53 7.17
N MET A 296 12.71 -1.22 7.31
CA MET A 296 12.09 -0.24 6.44
C MET A 296 13.05 0.89 6.09
N LEU A 297 13.00 1.31 4.85
CA LEU A 297 13.66 2.51 4.37
C LEU A 297 12.62 3.48 3.83
N ARG A 298 12.58 4.67 4.40
CA ARG A 298 11.70 5.76 4.01
C ARG A 298 12.51 7.01 3.81
N ARG A 299 12.51 7.55 2.62
CA ARG A 299 13.19 8.82 2.29
C ARG A 299 12.22 9.74 1.59
N THR A 300 12.32 10.99 1.93
CA THR A 300 11.63 12.08 1.24
C THR A 300 12.47 12.57 0.07
N ARG A 301 11.84 13.26 -0.87
CA ARG A 301 12.55 13.90 -1.98
C ARG A 301 13.55 14.93 -1.51
N ARG A 302 13.23 15.65 -0.43
CA ARG A 302 14.11 16.64 0.19
C ARG A 302 15.39 16.01 0.71
N GLU A 303 15.29 14.90 1.43
CA GLU A 303 16.46 14.19 1.98
C GLU A 303 17.43 13.69 0.89
N VAL A 304 16.92 13.35 -0.29
CA VAL A 304 17.74 12.88 -1.41
C VAL A 304 18.12 13.99 -2.41
N GLY A 305 17.90 15.26 -2.05
CA GLY A 305 18.23 16.42 -2.89
C GLY A 305 17.45 16.47 -4.22
N ARG A 306 16.22 15.96 -4.22
CA ARG A 306 15.35 15.92 -5.41
C ARG A 306 14.08 16.72 -5.19
N GLU A 307 14.26 17.99 -4.92
CA GLU A 307 13.14 18.90 -4.79
C GLU A 307 12.39 18.98 -6.13
N LEU A 308 11.08 18.90 -6.03
CA LEU A 308 10.18 19.15 -7.14
C LEU A 308 9.63 20.57 -7.03
N PRO A 309 9.08 21.09 -8.12
CA PRO A 309 8.29 22.31 -8.06
C PRO A 309 7.22 22.21 -6.95
N ALA A 310 6.82 23.36 -6.40
CA ALA A 310 5.85 23.39 -5.30
C ALA A 310 4.54 22.68 -5.69
N LEU A 311 3.98 21.90 -4.74
CA LEU A 311 2.66 21.32 -4.84
C LEU A 311 1.70 22.15 -3.98
N SER A 312 0.66 22.71 -4.61
CA SER A 312 -0.40 23.41 -3.91
C SER A 312 -1.70 22.61 -3.94
N LYS A 313 -2.29 22.43 -2.77
CA LYS A 313 -3.60 21.78 -2.61
C LYS A 313 -4.62 22.87 -2.29
N ILE A 314 -5.67 22.94 -3.08
CA ILE A 314 -6.70 23.97 -2.96
C ILE A 314 -8.05 23.28 -2.81
N ALA A 315 -8.69 23.45 -1.66
CA ALA A 315 -10.09 23.09 -1.49
C ALA A 315 -10.95 24.23 -2.07
N HIS A 316 -11.83 23.90 -2.98
CA HIS A 316 -12.72 24.86 -3.62
C HIS A 316 -14.17 24.36 -3.52
N GLU A 317 -15.02 25.15 -2.88
CA GLU A 317 -16.44 24.84 -2.80
C GLU A 317 -17.11 25.17 -4.14
N ILE A 318 -17.93 24.25 -4.62
CA ILE A 318 -18.68 24.40 -5.86
C ILE A 318 -20.17 24.16 -5.61
N GLU A 319 -20.99 24.68 -6.49
CA GLU A 319 -22.43 24.42 -6.52
C GLU A 319 -22.73 22.95 -6.89
N PHE A 320 -23.95 22.53 -6.62
CA PHE A 320 -24.45 21.19 -6.93
C PHE A 320 -25.94 21.22 -7.22
N ASP A 321 -26.46 20.24 -7.93
CA ASP A 321 -27.90 20.10 -8.20
C ASP A 321 -28.61 19.47 -7.00
N ALA A 322 -29.32 20.28 -6.23
CA ALA A 322 -30.05 19.85 -5.05
C ALA A 322 -31.12 18.78 -5.36
N LYS A 323 -31.72 18.79 -6.57
CA LYS A 323 -32.73 17.79 -6.96
C LYS A 323 -32.18 16.39 -7.02
N VAL A 324 -30.92 16.23 -7.41
CA VAL A 324 -30.25 14.92 -7.42
C VAL A 324 -30.10 14.41 -5.97
N MET A 325 -29.73 15.29 -5.03
CA MET A 325 -29.61 14.92 -3.61
C MET A 325 -30.99 14.62 -3.00
N GLU A 326 -32.01 15.39 -3.33
CA GLU A 326 -33.39 15.15 -2.88
C GLU A 326 -33.93 13.79 -3.36
N SER A 327 -33.57 13.38 -4.58
CA SER A 327 -34.06 12.11 -5.18
C SER A 327 -33.66 10.86 -4.39
N ILE A 328 -32.54 10.89 -3.69
CA ILE A 328 -32.03 9.76 -2.89
C ILE A 328 -32.42 9.82 -1.42
N THR A 329 -33.03 10.92 -0.95
CA THR A 329 -33.25 11.20 0.48
C THR A 329 -34.03 10.07 1.17
N GLY A 330 -35.06 9.53 0.53
CA GLY A 330 -35.89 8.44 1.09
C GLY A 330 -35.07 7.18 1.37
N ASP A 331 -34.31 6.72 0.39
CA ASP A 331 -33.49 5.51 0.47
C ASP A 331 -32.33 5.69 1.44
N ALA A 332 -31.65 6.85 1.40
CA ALA A 332 -30.55 7.15 2.29
C ALA A 332 -31.00 7.25 3.75
N VAL A 333 -32.17 7.86 4.04
CA VAL A 333 -32.75 7.90 5.38
C VAL A 333 -33.12 6.49 5.87
N ALA A 334 -33.66 5.62 5.01
CA ALA A 334 -33.99 4.24 5.37
C ALA A 334 -32.71 3.44 5.75
N LEU A 335 -31.64 3.56 4.94
CA LEU A 335 -30.35 2.93 5.21
C LEU A 335 -29.71 3.48 6.48
N ALA A 336 -29.72 4.80 6.67
CA ALA A 336 -29.18 5.44 7.86
C ALA A 336 -29.91 5.00 9.15
N LYS A 337 -31.24 4.88 9.14
CA LYS A 337 -32.03 4.32 10.25
C LYS A 337 -31.60 2.87 10.55
N THR A 338 -31.39 2.05 9.54
CA THR A 338 -30.95 0.66 9.70
C THR A 338 -29.57 0.59 10.37
N ILE A 339 -28.65 1.47 10.01
CA ILE A 339 -27.31 1.56 10.62
C ILE A 339 -27.40 1.93 12.11
N MET A 340 -28.29 2.87 12.43
CA MET A 340 -28.45 3.39 13.81
C MET A 340 -29.25 2.45 14.72
N ALA A 341 -30.21 1.71 14.18
CA ALA A 341 -31.08 0.81 14.94
C ALA A 341 -30.48 -0.59 15.20
N ALA A 342 -29.47 -1.00 14.43
CA ALA A 342 -28.92 -2.35 14.50
C ALA A 342 -28.07 -2.56 15.76
N ASN A 343 -28.44 -3.52 16.60
CA ASN A 343 -27.66 -4.01 17.74
C ASN A 343 -26.48 -4.86 17.24
N GLU A 344 -25.50 -5.15 18.13
CA GLU A 344 -24.30 -5.96 17.79
C GLU A 344 -24.62 -7.33 17.19
N GLN A 345 -25.77 -7.91 17.51
CA GLN A 345 -26.25 -9.19 16.95
C GLN A 345 -26.52 -9.14 15.44
N HIS A 346 -26.69 -7.96 14.86
CA HIS A 346 -26.99 -7.73 13.44
C HIS A 346 -25.84 -7.03 12.68
N ARG A 347 -24.61 -7.23 13.13
CA ARG A 347 -23.40 -6.57 12.57
C ARG A 347 -23.25 -6.71 11.06
N GLY A 348 -23.62 -7.88 10.49
CA GLY A 348 -23.56 -8.10 9.05
C GLY A 348 -24.54 -7.22 8.24
N GLN A 349 -25.76 -7.03 8.77
CA GLN A 349 -26.75 -6.15 8.15
C GLN A 349 -26.35 -4.69 8.24
N LYS A 350 -25.79 -4.28 9.38
CA LYS A 350 -25.25 -2.94 9.60
C LYS A 350 -24.12 -2.61 8.62
N MET A 351 -23.16 -3.53 8.44
CA MET A 351 -22.07 -3.34 7.47
C MET A 351 -22.57 -3.24 6.03
N LYS A 352 -23.55 -4.06 5.65
CA LYS A 352 -24.15 -4.02 4.32
C LYS A 352 -24.86 -2.69 4.08
N ALA A 353 -25.75 -2.27 5.00
CA ALA A 353 -26.45 -0.99 4.92
C ALA A 353 -25.49 0.21 4.90
N ALA A 354 -24.40 0.15 5.66
CA ALA A 354 -23.37 1.18 5.68
C ALA A 354 -22.64 1.29 4.33
N GLY A 355 -22.29 0.17 3.71
CA GLY A 355 -21.69 0.15 2.37
C GLY A 355 -22.64 0.64 1.28
N GLU A 356 -23.93 0.28 1.36
CA GLU A 356 -24.96 0.74 0.43
C GLU A 356 -25.23 2.25 0.58
N LEU A 357 -25.27 2.77 1.81
CA LEU A 357 -25.42 4.21 2.07
C LEU A 357 -24.22 5.00 1.53
N ASP A 358 -23.00 4.54 1.81
CA ASP A 358 -21.79 5.19 1.31
C ASP A 358 -21.79 5.27 -0.22
N LEU A 359 -22.07 4.15 -0.88
CA LEU A 359 -22.13 4.10 -2.34
C LEU A 359 -23.22 5.03 -2.90
N LEU A 360 -24.41 5.01 -2.32
CA LEU A 360 -25.55 5.82 -2.76
C LEU A 360 -25.27 7.32 -2.63
N VAL A 361 -24.80 7.75 -1.44
CA VAL A 361 -24.55 9.17 -1.16
C VAL A 361 -23.37 9.70 -1.95
N ARG A 362 -22.30 8.92 -2.09
CA ARG A 362 -21.13 9.32 -2.91
C ARG A 362 -21.47 9.43 -4.37
N HIS A 363 -22.25 8.48 -4.92
CA HIS A 363 -22.70 8.52 -6.31
C HIS A 363 -23.56 9.77 -6.56
N ALA A 364 -24.56 10.01 -5.71
CA ALA A 364 -25.43 11.18 -5.85
C ALA A 364 -24.64 12.49 -5.71
N THR A 365 -23.71 12.58 -4.75
CA THR A 365 -22.81 13.75 -4.61
C THR A 365 -21.99 13.99 -5.88
N GLY A 366 -21.42 12.91 -6.46
CA GLY A 366 -20.67 12.99 -7.71
C GLY A 366 -21.53 13.50 -8.88
N VAL A 367 -22.72 12.92 -9.07
CA VAL A 367 -23.65 13.31 -10.15
C VAL A 367 -24.15 14.74 -9.96
N ALA A 368 -24.52 15.12 -8.73
CA ALA A 368 -25.06 16.45 -8.43
C ALA A 368 -24.05 17.57 -8.74
N LYS A 369 -22.78 17.37 -8.46
CA LYS A 369 -21.73 18.38 -8.73
C LYS A 369 -21.06 18.25 -10.10
N ALA A 370 -21.26 17.13 -10.84
CA ALA A 370 -20.56 16.89 -12.10
C ALA A 370 -20.67 18.03 -13.14
N PRO A 371 -21.84 18.65 -13.37
CA PRO A 371 -21.93 19.79 -14.28
C PRO A 371 -21.06 20.98 -13.87
N TYR A 372 -21.01 21.29 -12.59
CA TYR A 372 -20.22 22.41 -12.04
C TYR A 372 -18.73 22.12 -12.04
N VAL A 373 -18.35 20.87 -11.81
CA VAL A 373 -16.96 20.40 -12.00
C VAL A 373 -16.51 20.64 -13.44
N ALA A 374 -17.35 20.31 -14.42
CA ALA A 374 -17.04 20.54 -15.83
C ALA A 374 -16.87 22.04 -16.14
N GLU A 375 -17.70 22.92 -15.58
CA GLU A 375 -17.57 24.38 -15.77
C GLU A 375 -16.26 24.89 -15.13
N PHE A 376 -15.91 24.40 -13.94
CA PHE A 376 -14.61 24.73 -13.32
C PHE A 376 -13.43 24.28 -14.18
N VAL A 377 -13.48 23.09 -14.76
CA VAL A 377 -12.43 22.59 -15.67
C VAL A 377 -12.35 23.46 -16.94
N LYS A 378 -13.47 23.90 -17.51
CA LYS A 378 -13.46 24.83 -18.64
C LYS A 378 -12.75 26.15 -18.31
N LEU A 379 -13.04 26.69 -17.11
CA LEU A 379 -12.39 27.91 -16.63
C LEU A 379 -10.86 27.69 -16.47
N LEU A 380 -10.43 26.57 -15.91
CA LEU A 380 -9.01 26.24 -15.82
C LEU A 380 -8.35 26.13 -17.19
N LEU A 381 -9.05 25.58 -18.19
CA LEU A 381 -8.53 25.40 -19.56
C LEU A 381 -8.39 26.73 -20.35
N GLU A 382 -8.83 27.86 -19.80
CA GLU A 382 -8.51 29.19 -20.35
C GLU A 382 -7.04 29.56 -20.13
N THR A 383 -6.45 29.07 -19.02
CA THR A 383 -5.06 29.37 -18.63
C THR A 383 -4.15 28.17 -18.67
N GLU A 384 -4.68 26.97 -18.43
CA GLU A 384 -3.94 25.71 -18.39
C GLU A 384 -4.02 25.00 -19.74
N GLU A 385 -2.91 24.46 -20.22
CA GLU A 385 -2.91 23.69 -21.47
C GLU A 385 -3.72 22.42 -21.36
N ARG A 386 -3.57 21.71 -20.25
CA ARG A 386 -4.17 20.39 -20.01
C ARG A 386 -4.53 20.21 -18.54
N VAL A 387 -5.55 19.39 -18.30
CA VAL A 387 -6.07 19.10 -16.95
C VAL A 387 -6.28 17.58 -16.80
N LEU A 388 -5.80 17.02 -15.67
CA LEU A 388 -6.22 15.71 -15.20
C LEU A 388 -7.46 15.84 -14.34
N LEU A 389 -8.55 15.17 -14.70
CA LEU A 389 -9.80 15.16 -13.95
C LEU A 389 -10.05 13.79 -13.34
N PHE A 390 -9.99 13.71 -12.01
CA PHE A 390 -10.14 12.47 -11.24
C PHE A 390 -11.58 12.26 -10.80
N GLY A 391 -12.07 11.03 -11.03
CA GLY A 391 -13.41 10.61 -10.64
C GLY A 391 -13.50 9.12 -10.34
N TRP A 392 -14.73 8.64 -10.12
CA TRP A 392 -14.98 7.25 -9.75
C TRP A 392 -16.17 6.63 -10.46
N HIS A 393 -17.32 7.34 -10.54
CA HIS A 393 -18.57 6.80 -11.05
C HIS A 393 -18.72 7.00 -12.56
N ARG A 394 -19.28 6.01 -13.26
CA ARG A 394 -19.45 6.02 -14.72
C ARG A 394 -20.35 7.15 -15.19
N ASP A 395 -21.47 7.36 -14.51
CA ASP A 395 -22.44 8.42 -14.85
C ASP A 395 -21.79 9.80 -14.76
N VAL A 396 -20.91 10.00 -13.80
CA VAL A 396 -20.13 11.24 -13.65
C VAL A 396 -19.19 11.44 -14.84
N TYR A 397 -18.50 10.38 -15.29
CA TYR A 397 -17.65 10.46 -16.48
C TYR A 397 -18.43 10.79 -17.74
N GLU A 398 -19.62 10.23 -17.93
CA GLU A 398 -20.44 10.53 -19.12
C GLU A 398 -20.89 12.00 -19.13
N ILE A 399 -21.27 12.56 -17.98
CA ILE A 399 -21.57 14.00 -17.85
C ILE A 399 -20.34 14.85 -18.20
N TRP A 400 -19.17 14.52 -17.67
CA TRP A 400 -17.94 15.27 -17.97
C TRP A 400 -17.54 15.15 -19.43
N LYS A 401 -17.64 13.97 -20.02
CA LYS A 401 -17.33 13.70 -21.42
C LYS A 401 -18.22 14.52 -22.36
N GLU A 402 -19.51 14.59 -22.08
CA GLU A 402 -20.45 15.42 -22.83
C GLU A 402 -20.14 16.92 -22.66
N LYS A 403 -20.01 17.39 -21.41
CA LYS A 403 -19.81 18.80 -21.09
C LYS A 403 -18.44 19.34 -21.57
N LEU A 404 -17.43 18.49 -21.63
CA LEU A 404 -16.06 18.84 -22.03
C LEU A 404 -15.73 18.41 -23.47
N ALA A 405 -16.71 18.01 -24.28
CA ALA A 405 -16.50 17.47 -25.62
C ALA A 405 -15.62 18.37 -26.52
N ALA A 406 -15.72 19.70 -26.37
CA ALA A 406 -14.91 20.68 -27.12
C ALA A 406 -13.41 20.57 -26.86
N TYR A 407 -12.99 19.94 -25.76
CA TYR A 407 -11.58 19.76 -25.36
C TYR A 407 -11.06 18.35 -25.66
N ASN A 408 -11.83 17.55 -26.40
CA ASN A 408 -11.51 16.18 -26.80
C ASN A 408 -11.11 15.29 -25.60
N PRO A 409 -11.99 15.09 -24.60
CA PRO A 409 -11.63 14.36 -23.39
C PRO A 409 -11.35 12.88 -23.70
N VAL A 410 -10.26 12.35 -23.14
CA VAL A 410 -9.87 10.93 -23.23
C VAL A 410 -10.07 10.23 -21.90
N MET A 411 -10.34 8.92 -21.96
CA MET A 411 -10.65 8.10 -20.78
C MET A 411 -9.46 7.23 -20.39
N TYR A 412 -9.16 7.18 -19.10
CA TYR A 412 -8.20 6.26 -18.50
C TYR A 412 -8.78 5.71 -17.19
N THR A 413 -9.75 4.80 -17.32
CA THR A 413 -10.47 4.24 -16.17
C THR A 413 -10.27 2.72 -16.06
N GLY A 414 -11.14 2.02 -15.36
CA GLY A 414 -11.14 0.56 -15.28
C GLY A 414 -11.76 -0.14 -16.49
N SER A 415 -12.41 0.61 -17.39
CA SER A 415 -13.23 0.04 -18.48
C SER A 415 -12.48 -0.13 -19.79
N GLU A 416 -11.41 0.67 -20.02
CA GLU A 416 -10.66 0.66 -21.26
C GLU A 416 -9.67 -0.52 -21.32
N SER A 417 -9.51 -1.09 -22.49
CA SER A 417 -8.44 -2.06 -22.79
C SER A 417 -7.05 -1.43 -22.70
N PRO A 418 -5.97 -2.21 -22.53
CA PRO A 418 -4.60 -1.69 -22.49
C PRO A 418 -4.25 -0.82 -23.70
N ASN A 419 -4.69 -1.20 -24.91
CA ASN A 419 -4.42 -0.42 -26.12
C ASN A 419 -5.17 0.92 -26.14
N GLN A 420 -6.42 0.94 -25.67
CA GLN A 420 -7.19 2.17 -25.54
C GLN A 420 -6.58 3.10 -24.49
N LYS A 421 -6.12 2.57 -23.37
CA LYS A 421 -5.40 3.33 -22.34
C LYS A 421 -4.13 3.96 -22.89
N GLN A 422 -3.35 3.21 -23.66
CA GLN A 422 -2.15 3.74 -24.30
C GLN A 422 -2.49 4.85 -25.29
N ALA A 423 -3.50 4.65 -26.16
CA ALA A 423 -3.97 5.67 -27.09
C ALA A 423 -4.45 6.95 -26.37
N SER A 424 -5.17 6.81 -25.26
CA SER A 424 -5.62 7.93 -24.41
C SER A 424 -4.42 8.70 -23.82
N LYS A 425 -3.43 7.98 -23.32
CA LYS A 425 -2.18 8.57 -22.82
C LYS A 425 -1.46 9.35 -23.92
N ASP A 426 -1.27 8.74 -25.08
CA ASP A 426 -0.55 9.34 -26.20
C ASP A 426 -1.28 10.60 -26.73
N ALA A 427 -2.62 10.56 -26.82
CA ALA A 427 -3.43 11.70 -27.20
C ALA A 427 -3.32 12.87 -26.21
N PHE A 428 -3.28 12.56 -24.91
CA PHE A 428 -3.13 13.57 -23.86
C PHE A 428 -1.71 14.15 -23.84
N VAL A 429 -0.68 13.31 -23.89
CA VAL A 429 0.72 13.76 -23.86
C VAL A 429 1.08 14.56 -25.11
N SER A 430 0.56 14.19 -26.28
CA SER A 430 0.77 14.95 -27.53
C SER A 430 -0.02 16.25 -27.63
N GLY A 431 -0.98 16.51 -26.71
CA GLY A 431 -1.83 17.69 -26.76
C GLY A 431 -3.07 17.57 -27.67
N ASN A 432 -3.29 16.43 -28.29
CA ASN A 432 -4.50 16.17 -29.07
C ASN A 432 -5.77 16.11 -28.18
N SER A 433 -5.58 15.82 -26.90
CA SER A 433 -6.60 15.93 -25.86
C SER A 433 -6.12 16.90 -24.79
N ARG A 434 -7.02 17.78 -24.33
CA ARG A 434 -6.72 18.74 -23.26
C ARG A 434 -7.23 18.27 -21.89
N VAL A 435 -8.06 17.23 -21.84
CA VAL A 435 -8.64 16.68 -20.60
C VAL A 435 -8.48 15.17 -20.59
N MET A 436 -7.87 14.64 -19.54
CA MET A 436 -7.88 13.20 -19.27
C MET A 436 -8.78 12.91 -18.08
N LEU A 437 -9.84 12.15 -18.31
CA LEU A 437 -10.72 11.60 -17.28
C LEU A 437 -10.09 10.32 -16.73
N ILE A 438 -9.68 10.33 -15.48
CA ILE A 438 -8.91 9.24 -14.89
C ILE A 438 -9.57 8.77 -13.59
N SER A 439 -9.65 7.45 -13.39
CA SER A 439 -10.20 6.90 -12.17
C SER A 439 -9.22 7.08 -11.00
N LEU A 440 -9.74 7.47 -9.84
CA LEU A 440 -8.98 7.61 -8.59
C LEU A 440 -8.11 6.39 -8.26
N ARG A 441 -8.57 5.18 -8.61
CA ARG A 441 -7.83 3.93 -8.34
C ARG A 441 -7.19 3.28 -9.57
N ALA A 442 -7.56 3.69 -10.78
CA ALA A 442 -6.96 3.16 -12.01
C ALA A 442 -5.71 3.94 -12.45
N GLY A 443 -5.47 5.10 -11.87
CA GLY A 443 -4.32 5.95 -12.18
C GLY A 443 -2.97 5.39 -11.74
N ALA A 444 -2.93 4.29 -10.99
CA ALA A 444 -1.68 3.63 -10.65
C ALA A 444 -0.96 3.18 -11.93
N GLY A 445 0.29 3.66 -12.16
CA GLY A 445 1.17 3.22 -13.26
C GLY A 445 1.15 4.04 -14.54
N VAL A 446 0.39 5.13 -14.64
CA VAL A 446 0.54 6.04 -15.78
C VAL A 446 1.75 6.94 -15.57
N ASP A 447 2.69 6.88 -16.49
CA ASP A 447 3.93 7.66 -16.48
C ASP A 447 3.94 8.65 -17.64
N GLY A 448 4.64 9.79 -17.51
CA GLY A 448 4.83 10.77 -18.58
C GLY A 448 3.78 11.88 -18.64
N LEU A 449 2.74 11.86 -17.80
CA LEU A 449 1.70 12.92 -17.79
C LEU A 449 2.26 14.27 -17.31
N GLN A 450 3.32 14.26 -16.50
CA GLN A 450 3.97 15.45 -15.94
C GLN A 450 4.66 16.33 -16.99
N HIS A 451 4.89 15.83 -18.21
CA HIS A 451 5.59 16.59 -19.25
C HIS A 451 4.72 17.59 -20.01
N GLY A 452 3.53 17.86 -19.57
CA GLY A 452 2.67 18.84 -20.24
C GLY A 452 1.39 19.11 -19.48
N CYS A 453 1.36 18.68 -18.21
CA CYS A 453 0.24 18.96 -17.33
C CYS A 453 0.75 19.21 -15.91
N SER A 454 0.28 20.29 -15.30
CA SER A 454 0.57 20.66 -13.91
C SER A 454 -0.69 20.76 -13.04
N SER A 455 -1.88 20.62 -13.65
CA SER A 455 -3.17 20.81 -12.96
C SER A 455 -3.97 19.51 -12.82
N ALA A 456 -4.24 19.13 -11.58
CA ALA A 456 -5.07 18.00 -11.18
C ALA A 456 -6.38 18.51 -10.54
N VAL A 457 -7.51 17.99 -10.97
CA VAL A 457 -8.83 18.29 -10.41
C VAL A 457 -9.43 17.02 -9.84
N PHE A 458 -9.78 17.02 -8.57
CA PHE A 458 -10.53 15.96 -7.91
C PHE A 458 -12.01 16.32 -7.94
N GLY A 459 -12.71 15.85 -8.97
CA GLY A 459 -14.16 16.03 -9.13
C GLY A 459 -14.96 15.12 -8.21
N GLU A 460 -14.42 13.97 -7.83
CA GLU A 460 -14.92 13.09 -6.78
C GLU A 460 -13.80 12.75 -5.81
N LEU A 461 -14.14 12.33 -4.58
CA LEU A 461 -13.18 12.04 -3.52
C LEU A 461 -13.18 10.54 -3.15
N ASP A 462 -12.02 10.02 -2.74
CA ASP A 462 -11.88 8.71 -2.07
C ASP A 462 -11.63 8.92 -0.56
N TRP A 463 -12.06 7.97 0.27
CA TRP A 463 -11.83 7.99 1.71
C TRP A 463 -10.34 7.89 2.11
N SER A 464 -9.50 7.42 1.21
CA SER A 464 -8.09 7.20 1.48
C SER A 464 -7.21 8.36 1.03
N PRO A 465 -6.46 9.02 1.94
CA PRO A 465 -5.47 10.03 1.59
C PRO A 465 -4.41 9.50 0.63
N GLY A 466 -3.98 8.24 0.82
CA GLY A 466 -2.99 7.59 -0.04
C GLY A 466 -3.42 7.47 -1.50
N VAL A 467 -4.72 7.34 -1.78
CA VAL A 467 -5.25 7.36 -3.15
C VAL A 467 -5.05 8.74 -3.78
N HIS A 468 -5.36 9.80 -3.06
CA HIS A 468 -5.16 11.18 -3.55
C HIS A 468 -3.68 11.50 -3.75
N GLU A 469 -2.81 11.06 -2.84
CA GLU A 469 -1.36 11.22 -2.99
C GLU A 469 -0.82 10.48 -4.22
N GLN A 470 -1.28 9.27 -4.47
CA GLN A 470 -0.93 8.53 -5.69
C GLN A 470 -1.41 9.25 -6.95
N CYS A 471 -2.61 9.82 -6.94
CA CYS A 471 -3.13 10.63 -8.05
C CYS A 471 -2.26 11.87 -8.31
N MET A 472 -1.94 12.63 -7.27
CA MET A 472 -1.05 13.80 -7.38
C MET A 472 0.35 13.41 -7.86
N GLY A 473 0.87 12.28 -7.40
CA GLY A 473 2.15 11.73 -7.81
C GLY A 473 2.26 11.37 -9.30
N ARG A 474 1.18 11.50 -10.08
CA ARG A 474 1.24 11.40 -11.56
C ARG A 474 1.78 12.66 -12.20
N LEU A 475 1.57 13.81 -11.57
CA LEU A 475 2.08 15.10 -12.01
C LEU A 475 3.28 15.56 -11.18
N HIS A 476 3.21 15.39 -9.86
CA HIS A 476 4.25 15.83 -8.93
C HIS A 476 5.35 14.76 -8.81
N ARG A 477 6.18 14.69 -9.84
CA ARG A 477 7.25 13.70 -10.00
C ARG A 477 8.40 14.21 -10.86
N ASP A 478 9.47 13.43 -10.98
CA ASP A 478 10.61 13.73 -11.85
C ASP A 478 10.18 14.12 -13.25
N GLY A 479 10.78 15.19 -13.77
CA GLY A 479 10.46 15.76 -15.07
C GLY A 479 9.35 16.80 -15.04
N GLN A 480 8.70 17.04 -13.89
CA GLN A 480 7.83 18.19 -13.72
C GLN A 480 8.66 19.45 -13.52
N ILE A 481 8.41 20.46 -14.31
CA ILE A 481 9.10 21.75 -14.27
C ILE A 481 8.22 22.85 -13.70
N ASP A 482 6.89 22.68 -13.74
CA ASP A 482 5.92 23.65 -13.29
C ASP A 482 5.38 23.33 -11.90
N ARG A 483 4.88 24.36 -11.20
CA ARG A 483 4.17 24.19 -9.93
C ARG A 483 2.92 23.35 -10.15
N VAL A 484 2.77 22.29 -9.38
CA VAL A 484 1.59 21.42 -9.46
C VAL A 484 0.46 21.97 -8.61
N MET A 485 -0.71 22.12 -9.23
CA MET A 485 -1.93 22.57 -8.58
C MET A 485 -2.92 21.41 -8.46
N ALA A 486 -3.36 21.10 -7.26
CA ALA A 486 -4.35 20.07 -6.98
C ALA A 486 -5.62 20.71 -6.41
N TYR A 487 -6.68 20.74 -7.21
CA TYR A 487 -7.98 21.32 -6.85
C TYR A 487 -8.91 20.21 -6.34
N TYR A 488 -9.37 20.35 -5.11
CA TYR A 488 -10.38 19.48 -4.50
C TYR A 488 -11.72 20.21 -4.57
N LEU A 489 -12.59 19.76 -5.45
CA LEU A 489 -13.90 20.38 -5.65
C LEU A 489 -14.92 19.74 -4.70
N LEU A 490 -15.38 20.53 -3.74
CA LEU A 490 -16.22 20.10 -2.64
C LEU A 490 -17.63 20.68 -2.77
N SER A 491 -18.65 19.86 -2.60
CA SER A 491 -19.99 20.33 -2.28
C SER A 491 -20.11 20.52 -0.77
N ASN A 492 -20.97 21.42 -0.34
CA ASN A 492 -21.28 21.63 1.08
C ASN A 492 -22.29 20.61 1.62
N GLU A 493 -22.82 19.74 0.77
CA GLU A 493 -23.76 18.65 1.10
C GLU A 493 -23.24 17.28 0.64
N GLY A 494 -23.96 16.25 1.01
CA GLY A 494 -23.65 14.87 0.65
C GLY A 494 -22.46 14.28 1.39
N SER A 495 -21.60 13.53 0.68
CA SER A 495 -20.44 12.84 1.27
C SER A 495 -19.22 13.74 1.44
N ASP A 496 -19.05 14.78 0.63
CA ASP A 496 -17.80 15.55 0.55
C ASP A 496 -17.35 16.18 1.88
N PRO A 497 -18.23 16.81 2.69
CA PRO A 497 -17.80 17.39 3.96
C PRO A 497 -17.15 16.38 4.91
N ILE A 498 -17.74 15.16 4.99
CA ILE A 498 -17.22 14.13 5.89
C ILE A 498 -15.96 13.48 5.30
N VAL A 499 -15.93 13.25 4.00
CA VAL A 499 -14.74 12.68 3.34
C VAL A 499 -13.56 13.63 3.47
N SER A 500 -13.76 14.93 3.32
CA SER A 500 -12.68 15.91 3.47
C SER A 500 -12.10 15.95 4.89
N ASP A 501 -12.96 15.84 5.93
CA ASP A 501 -12.53 15.77 7.33
C ASP A 501 -11.72 14.50 7.59
N VAL A 502 -12.21 13.34 7.10
CA VAL A 502 -11.51 12.05 7.25
C VAL A 502 -10.18 12.02 6.52
N LEU A 503 -10.07 12.69 5.37
CA LEU A 503 -8.81 12.78 4.62
C LEU A 503 -7.69 13.44 5.44
N GLY A 504 -7.99 14.46 6.23
CA GLY A 504 -7.03 15.09 7.16
C GLY A 504 -6.55 14.12 8.23
N ILE A 505 -7.47 13.45 8.91
CA ILE A 505 -7.21 12.54 10.04
C ILE A 505 -6.36 11.32 9.63
N LYS A 506 -6.71 10.66 8.53
CA LYS A 506 -5.95 9.50 8.03
C LYS A 506 -4.53 9.88 7.64
N ARG A 507 -4.34 11.07 7.12
CA ARG A 507 -3.03 11.59 6.74
C ARG A 507 -2.08 11.71 7.93
N GLU A 508 -2.54 12.23 9.06
CA GLU A 508 -1.73 12.39 10.27
C GLU A 508 -1.20 11.06 10.81
N GLN A 509 -2.02 10.00 10.81
CA GLN A 509 -1.57 8.67 11.24
C GLN A 509 -0.51 8.07 10.31
N ILE A 510 -0.64 8.28 8.99
CA ILE A 510 0.33 7.78 8.01
C ILE A 510 1.66 8.53 8.15
N GLU A 511 1.64 9.83 8.34
CA GLU A 511 2.83 10.68 8.44
C GLU A 511 3.71 10.28 9.63
N GLY A 512 3.15 9.91 10.79
CA GLY A 512 3.93 9.55 11.96
C GLY A 512 4.83 8.33 11.79
N VAL A 513 4.37 7.32 11.06
CA VAL A 513 5.21 6.14 10.76
C VAL A 513 6.18 6.44 9.61
N ARG A 514 5.77 7.25 8.65
CA ARG A 514 6.58 7.64 7.48
C ARG A 514 7.72 8.58 7.87
N ASN A 515 7.43 9.55 8.72
CA ASN A 515 8.34 10.62 9.15
C ASN A 515 8.32 10.74 10.68
N PRO A 516 9.08 9.88 11.42
CA PRO A 516 9.05 9.85 12.88
C PRO A 516 9.53 11.13 13.56
N THR A 517 10.21 12.01 12.82
CA THR A 517 10.72 13.30 13.32
C THR A 517 9.71 14.45 13.22
N ASP A 518 8.59 14.25 12.54
CA ASP A 518 7.55 15.25 12.42
C ASP A 518 6.60 15.17 13.63
N ASP A 519 6.28 16.30 14.24
CA ASP A 519 5.31 16.38 15.34
C ASP A 519 3.93 15.95 14.88
N LEU A 520 3.41 14.90 15.52
CA LEU A 520 2.07 14.39 15.27
C LEU A 520 1.06 14.98 16.25
N LEU A 521 0.08 15.67 15.74
CA LEU A 521 -1.07 16.14 16.49
C LEU A 521 -2.21 15.11 16.42
N GLN A 522 -2.58 14.62 17.61
CA GLN A 522 -3.83 13.93 18.01
C GLN A 522 -4.27 12.63 17.32
N ARG A 523 -4.54 11.63 18.17
CA ARG A 523 -5.20 10.35 17.87
C ARG A 523 -6.67 10.56 17.55
N LEU A 524 -7.11 10.23 16.35
CA LEU A 524 -8.51 10.20 16.00
C LEU A 524 -8.94 8.80 15.55
N ASP A 525 -10.13 8.43 15.98
CA ASP A 525 -10.73 7.10 15.78
C ASP A 525 -11.37 7.00 14.39
N VAL A 526 -10.69 6.38 13.43
CA VAL A 526 -11.10 6.31 12.02
C VAL A 526 -11.52 4.89 11.64
N GLY A 527 -12.52 4.36 12.32
CA GLY A 527 -13.05 3.02 12.05
C GLY A 527 -14.50 3.07 11.50
N GLU A 528 -15.35 2.17 11.96
CA GLU A 528 -16.80 2.13 11.65
C GLU A 528 -17.50 3.47 11.92
N ASN A 529 -16.84 4.38 12.63
CA ASN A 529 -17.36 5.68 13.03
C ASN A 529 -17.62 6.63 11.87
N HIS A 530 -16.86 6.61 10.76
CA HIS A 530 -17.12 7.54 9.66
C HIS A 530 -18.41 7.21 8.87
N LEU A 531 -18.72 5.93 8.67
CA LEU A 531 -19.99 5.52 8.07
C LEU A 531 -21.17 5.79 8.99
N ARG A 532 -20.96 5.62 10.30
CA ARG A 532 -21.93 6.02 11.31
C ARG A 532 -22.11 7.53 11.35
N SER A 533 -21.01 8.30 11.31
CA SER A 533 -21.04 9.76 11.22
C SER A 533 -21.74 10.25 9.95
N LEU A 534 -21.56 9.56 8.81
CA LEU A 534 -22.30 9.83 7.59
C LEU A 534 -23.80 9.62 7.80
N ALA A 535 -24.20 8.51 8.42
CA ALA A 535 -25.59 8.21 8.73
C ALA A 535 -26.20 9.23 9.71
N GLU A 536 -25.50 9.55 10.80
CA GLU A 536 -25.93 10.54 11.82
C GLU A 536 -26.09 11.93 11.20
N LYS A 537 -25.11 12.37 10.41
CA LYS A 537 -25.17 13.66 9.71
C LYS A 537 -26.34 13.69 8.74
N TYR A 538 -26.49 12.64 7.93
CA TYR A 538 -27.57 12.56 6.94
C TYR A 538 -28.95 12.63 7.60
N LEU A 539 -29.16 11.95 8.74
CA LEU A 539 -30.40 12.01 9.50
C LEU A 539 -30.63 13.39 10.10
N LYS A 540 -29.57 14.05 10.61
CA LYS A 540 -29.64 15.40 11.17
C LYS A 540 -29.98 16.43 10.09
N ASP A 541 -29.31 16.39 8.95
CA ASP A 541 -29.50 17.33 7.85
C ASP A 541 -30.93 17.22 7.25
N ASN A 542 -31.54 16.04 7.33
CA ASN A 542 -32.91 15.80 6.90
C ASN A 542 -33.96 15.89 8.03
N ASN A 543 -33.61 16.45 9.20
CA ASN A 543 -34.50 16.64 10.36
C ASN A 543 -35.19 15.36 10.84
N VAL A 544 -34.56 14.19 10.69
CA VAL A 544 -35.10 12.91 11.14
C VAL A 544 -34.67 12.65 12.58
N VAL A 545 -35.65 12.68 13.50
CA VAL A 545 -35.44 12.35 14.92
C VAL A 545 -35.50 10.84 15.07
N LEU A 546 -34.41 10.23 15.57
CA LEU A 546 -34.40 8.83 15.98
C LEU A 546 -35.21 8.70 17.30
N PRO A 547 -36.06 7.67 17.46
CA PRO A 547 -36.61 7.38 18.77
C PRO A 547 -35.46 7.14 19.75
N SER A 548 -35.46 7.83 20.88
CA SER A 548 -34.49 7.65 21.95
C SER A 548 -34.45 6.15 22.32
N ALA A 549 -33.24 5.55 22.27
CA ALA A 549 -33.05 4.19 22.77
C ALA A 549 -33.48 4.19 24.26
N GLU A 550 -34.47 3.39 24.58
CA GLU A 550 -34.79 3.15 25.99
C GLU A 550 -33.53 2.69 26.72
N PRO A 551 -33.21 3.26 27.89
CA PRO A 551 -32.04 2.83 28.63
C PRO A 551 -32.21 1.35 28.96
N ALA A 552 -31.25 0.53 28.55
CA ALA A 552 -31.23 -0.90 28.84
C ALA A 552 -31.40 -1.10 30.35
N THR A 553 -32.50 -1.73 30.75
CA THR A 553 -32.78 -2.07 32.15
C THR A 553 -31.63 -2.94 32.66
N PRO A 554 -30.96 -2.58 33.76
CA PRO A 554 -29.84 -3.36 34.25
C PRO A 554 -30.36 -4.74 34.67
N ILE A 555 -29.89 -5.80 34.06
CA ILE A 555 -30.14 -7.18 34.49
C ILE A 555 -29.51 -7.36 35.86
N ARG A 556 -30.31 -7.30 36.94
CA ARG A 556 -29.93 -7.73 38.27
C ARG A 556 -29.66 -9.25 38.20
N LYS A 557 -28.38 -9.63 38.16
CA LYS A 557 -27.98 -11.00 38.52
C LYS A 557 -28.32 -11.21 39.99
N GLN A 558 -29.38 -11.96 40.27
CA GLN A 558 -29.56 -12.60 41.57
C GLN A 558 -28.48 -13.68 41.69
N LEU A 559 -27.52 -13.46 42.57
CA LEU A 559 -26.65 -14.50 43.09
C LEU A 559 -27.49 -15.28 44.12
N GLU A 560 -27.94 -16.46 43.75
CA GLU A 560 -28.32 -17.48 44.74
C GLU A 560 -27.05 -18.20 45.18
N LEU A 561 -26.74 -18.04 46.49
CA LEU A 561 -25.78 -18.86 47.22
C LEU A 561 -26.45 -20.18 47.55
N VAL A 562 -25.91 -21.31 47.06
CA VAL A 562 -26.02 -22.63 47.71
C VAL A 562 -24.62 -23.21 47.81
#